data_dd3209806da3d61739d9b3b574e49f5d
#
_entry.id   dd3209806da3d61739d9b3b574e49f5d
#
_cell.length_a   1.000
_cell.length_b   1.000
_cell.length_c   1.000
_cell.angle_alpha   90.00
_cell.angle_beta   90.00
_cell.angle_gamma   90.00
#
_symmetry.space_group_name_H-M   'P 1'
#
loop_
_entity.id
_entity.type
_entity.pdbx_description
1 polymer ?
#
loop_
_entity_poly.entity_id
_entity_poly.type
_entity_poly.pdbx_seq_one_letter_code
_entity_poly.pdbx_strand_id
1 'polypeptide(L)'
;MVLRQALLPRLLACLLVLLAGCSSAGDDGGAPAWADGMPTVQEADLPAEAQRTLDLVDTGGPFPYEEDGTVFGNFEGLLPQRENGYYLEYTVRTPGATDRGAQRVVIGAEGETYYTDDHYASFTAVLR
;
A
#
# COMPACT_ATOMS: atom_id res chain seq x y z
N MET A 1 -51.63 -22.12 -26.49
CA MET A 1 -50.52 -22.02 -27.46
C MET A 1 -49.67 -20.77 -27.28
N VAL A 2 -50.28 -19.69 -26.98
CA VAL A 2 -49.61 -18.41 -26.83
C VAL A 2 -48.77 -18.33 -25.54
N LEU A 3 -49.14 -19.11 -24.54
CA LEU A 3 -48.51 -19.09 -23.22
C LEU A 3 -47.06 -19.57 -23.18
N ARG A 4 -46.63 -20.34 -24.15
CA ARG A 4 -45.30 -20.91 -24.17
C ARG A 4 -44.21 -19.90 -24.48
N GLN A 5 -44.54 -18.84 -25.16
CA GLN A 5 -43.59 -17.83 -25.59
C GLN A 5 -43.23 -16.84 -24.47
N ALA A 6 -44.05 -16.76 -23.45
CA ALA A 6 -43.81 -15.84 -22.35
C ALA A 6 -42.77 -16.31 -21.34
N LEU A 7 -42.38 -17.57 -21.37
CA LEU A 7 -41.41 -18.14 -20.44
C LEU A 7 -39.95 -17.87 -20.82
N LEU A 8 -39.68 -17.77 -22.09
CA LEU A 8 -38.30 -17.57 -22.58
C LEU A 8 -37.68 -16.26 -22.12
N PRO A 9 -38.34 -15.13 -22.16
CA PRO A 9 -37.74 -13.88 -21.71
C PRO A 9 -37.39 -13.87 -20.23
N ARG A 10 -38.09 -14.61 -19.43
CA ARG A 10 -37.82 -14.69 -17.99
C ARG A 10 -36.55 -15.42 -17.66
N LEU A 11 -36.24 -16.48 -18.38
CA LEU A 11 -35.03 -17.24 -18.22
C LEU A 11 -33.78 -16.42 -18.59
N LEU A 12 -33.87 -15.64 -19.63
CA LEU A 12 -32.80 -14.74 -20.06
C LEU A 12 -32.53 -13.65 -19.03
N ALA A 13 -33.54 -13.10 -18.42
CA ALA A 13 -33.38 -12.09 -17.39
C ALA A 13 -32.66 -12.65 -16.15
N CYS A 14 -32.95 -13.87 -15.75
CA CYS A 14 -32.26 -14.52 -14.65
C CYS A 14 -30.76 -14.72 -14.93
N LEU A 15 -30.40 -15.09 -16.13
CA LEU A 15 -29.01 -15.26 -16.54
C LEU A 15 -28.23 -13.95 -16.47
N LEU A 16 -28.83 -12.85 -16.87
CA LEU A 16 -28.19 -11.53 -16.82
C LEU A 16 -27.88 -11.09 -15.39
N VAL A 17 -28.77 -11.37 -14.47
CA VAL A 17 -28.57 -11.04 -13.05
C VAL A 17 -27.40 -11.82 -12.46
N LEU A 18 -27.23 -13.08 -12.81
CA LEU A 18 -26.12 -13.90 -12.35
C LEU A 18 -24.77 -13.38 -12.87
N LEU A 19 -24.71 -12.95 -14.11
CA LEU A 19 -23.49 -12.38 -14.70
C LEU A 19 -23.10 -11.07 -14.02
N ALA A 20 -24.03 -10.21 -13.69
CA ALA A 20 -23.77 -8.97 -13.00
C ALA A 20 -23.22 -9.24 -11.58
N GLY A 21 -23.70 -10.26 -10.88
CA GLY A 21 -23.19 -10.65 -9.58
C GLY A 21 -21.75 -11.14 -9.64
N CYS A 22 -21.35 -11.87 -10.68
CA CYS A 22 -19.99 -12.36 -10.85
C CYS A 22 -18.99 -11.23 -11.13
N SER A 23 -19.35 -10.22 -11.89
CA SER A 23 -18.43 -9.13 -12.23
C SER A 23 -18.12 -8.24 -11.04
N SER A 24 -19.02 -8.06 -10.09
CA SER A 24 -18.74 -7.26 -8.89
C SER A 24 -17.81 -7.96 -7.91
N ALA A 25 -17.71 -9.27 -7.94
CA ALA A 25 -16.81 -10.03 -7.08
C ALA A 25 -15.35 -9.98 -7.55
N GLY A 26 -15.09 -9.60 -8.79
CA GLY A 26 -13.74 -9.53 -9.34
C GLY A 26 -12.97 -8.26 -8.99
N ASP A 27 -13.61 -7.28 -8.40
CA ASP A 27 -13.01 -5.97 -8.13
C ASP A 27 -12.30 -5.88 -6.77
N ASP A 28 -12.29 -6.96 -5.99
CA ASP A 28 -11.75 -6.97 -4.63
C ASP A 28 -10.23 -7.09 -4.58
N GLY A 29 -9.57 -7.26 -5.71
CA GLY A 29 -8.13 -7.40 -5.80
C GLY A 29 -7.39 -6.07 -5.77
N GLY A 30 -7.71 -5.16 -4.84
CA GLY A 30 -7.23 -3.78 -4.83
C GLY A 30 -5.77 -3.58 -4.47
N ALA A 31 -5.05 -4.59 -3.95
CA ALA A 31 -3.65 -4.42 -3.57
C ALA A 31 -2.76 -4.36 -4.81
N PRO A 32 -1.85 -3.38 -4.91
CA PRO A 32 -0.90 -3.34 -6.02
C PRO A 32 0.10 -4.49 -5.93
N ALA A 33 0.68 -4.86 -7.08
CA ALA A 33 1.64 -5.96 -7.15
C ALA A 33 2.86 -5.72 -6.26
N TRP A 34 3.31 -4.48 -6.15
CA TRP A 34 4.48 -4.13 -5.33
C TRP A 34 4.22 -4.30 -3.83
N ALA A 35 2.97 -4.42 -3.39
CA ALA A 35 2.66 -4.74 -2.01
C ALA A 35 3.07 -6.17 -1.63
N ASP A 36 3.18 -7.06 -2.61
CA ASP A 36 3.76 -8.40 -2.46
C ASP A 36 3.11 -9.22 -1.34
N GLY A 37 1.79 -9.14 -1.25
CA GLY A 37 1.02 -9.88 -0.25
C GLY A 37 1.07 -9.33 1.18
N MET A 38 1.82 -8.25 1.43
CA MET A 38 1.85 -7.65 2.77
C MET A 38 0.57 -6.88 3.06
N PRO A 39 0.25 -6.59 4.34
CA PRO A 39 -0.87 -5.74 4.68
C PRO A 39 -0.76 -4.39 4.01
N THR A 40 -1.90 -3.77 3.71
CA THR A 40 -1.96 -2.43 3.14
C THR A 40 -2.65 -1.46 4.09
N VAL A 41 -2.30 -0.19 3.98
CA VAL A 41 -2.92 0.90 4.73
C VAL A 41 -3.03 2.11 3.82
N GLN A 42 -4.11 2.87 3.95
CA GLN A 42 -4.22 4.17 3.28
C GLN A 42 -3.31 5.18 3.99
N GLU A 43 -2.70 6.07 3.23
CA GLU A 43 -1.85 7.13 3.82
C GLU A 43 -2.59 7.89 4.92
N ALA A 44 -3.86 8.22 4.71
CA ALA A 44 -4.67 8.96 5.68
C ALA A 44 -4.88 8.22 7.01
N ASP A 45 -4.69 6.90 7.02
CA ASP A 45 -4.86 6.07 8.21
C ASP A 45 -3.55 5.82 8.95
N LEU A 46 -2.42 6.32 8.44
CA LEU A 46 -1.14 6.25 9.14
C LEU A 46 -1.12 7.18 10.37
N PRO A 47 -0.23 6.92 11.34
CA PRO A 47 0.03 7.90 12.39
C PRO A 47 0.40 9.28 11.81
N ALA A 48 0.00 10.34 12.50
CA ALA A 48 0.22 11.70 12.03
C ALA A 48 1.71 11.99 11.72
N GLU A 49 2.61 11.45 12.50
CA GLU A 49 4.05 11.63 12.29
C GLU A 49 4.53 10.97 10.99
N ALA A 50 3.96 9.81 10.64
CA ALA A 50 4.27 9.16 9.36
C ALA A 50 3.74 9.98 8.19
N GLN A 51 2.55 10.54 8.30
CA GLN A 51 2.00 11.43 7.28
C GLN A 51 2.90 12.66 7.08
N ARG A 52 3.41 13.25 8.16
CA ARG A 52 4.35 14.38 8.07
C ARG A 52 5.64 14.01 7.35
N THR A 53 6.18 12.83 7.63
CA THR A 53 7.37 12.37 6.94
C THR A 53 7.11 12.22 5.44
N LEU A 54 5.96 11.67 5.06
CA LEU A 54 5.59 11.54 3.65
C LEU A 54 5.42 12.90 2.98
N ASP A 55 4.87 13.89 3.69
CA ASP A 55 4.78 15.26 3.16
C ASP A 55 6.19 15.83 2.89
N LEU A 56 7.15 15.59 3.77
CA LEU A 56 8.52 16.01 3.56
C LEU A 56 9.16 15.30 2.37
N VAL A 57 8.91 14.00 2.20
CA VAL A 57 9.37 13.26 1.02
C VAL A 57 8.82 13.91 -0.24
N ASP A 58 7.53 14.24 -0.27
CA ASP A 58 6.88 14.83 -1.44
C ASP A 58 7.44 16.22 -1.78
N THR A 59 7.80 17.00 -0.77
CA THR A 59 8.34 18.37 -0.96
C THR A 59 9.87 18.42 -1.06
N GLY A 60 10.56 17.31 -0.83
CA GLY A 60 12.02 17.28 -0.91
C GLY A 60 12.75 17.77 0.34
N GLY A 61 12.08 17.82 1.48
CA GLY A 61 12.67 18.24 2.75
C GLY A 61 12.38 19.71 3.07
N PRO A 62 13.15 20.32 3.99
CA PRO A 62 14.31 19.73 4.68
C PRO A 62 13.95 18.64 5.67
N PHE A 63 14.82 17.67 5.81
CA PHE A 63 14.60 16.52 6.67
C PHE A 63 15.26 16.73 8.04
N PRO A 64 14.60 16.30 9.15
CA PRO A 64 15.12 16.56 10.49
C PRO A 64 16.25 15.63 10.94
N TYR A 65 16.44 14.50 10.25
CA TYR A 65 17.47 13.52 10.63
C TYR A 65 18.51 13.36 9.53
N GLU A 66 19.79 13.21 9.91
CA GLU A 66 20.87 13.03 8.96
C GLU A 66 20.69 11.77 8.11
N GLU A 67 20.09 10.75 8.69
CA GLU A 67 19.85 9.47 8.03
C GLU A 67 18.74 9.51 6.99
N ASP A 68 17.94 10.55 6.99
CA ASP A 68 16.81 10.66 6.06
C ASP A 68 17.31 10.71 4.62
N GLY A 69 16.73 9.85 3.78
CA GLY A 69 17.09 9.74 2.38
C GLY A 69 18.27 8.82 2.10
N THR A 70 18.77 8.10 3.10
CA THR A 70 19.83 7.12 2.87
C THR A 70 19.26 5.83 2.29
N VAL A 71 20.12 5.04 1.66
CA VAL A 71 19.72 3.80 1.01
C VAL A 71 19.28 2.77 2.06
N PHE A 72 18.10 2.20 1.85
CA PHE A 72 17.65 1.01 2.57
C PHE A 72 18.04 -0.22 1.77
N GLY A 73 18.88 -1.08 2.36
CA GLY A 73 19.47 -2.20 1.63
C GLY A 73 18.58 -3.39 1.39
N ASN A 74 17.44 -3.50 2.09
CA ASN A 74 16.52 -4.64 1.98
C ASN A 74 17.22 -6.00 2.18
N PHE A 75 18.17 -6.06 3.11
CA PHE A 75 19.00 -7.26 3.29
C PHE A 75 18.21 -8.49 3.69
N GLU A 76 17.13 -8.33 4.41
CA GLU A 76 16.27 -9.45 4.81
C GLU A 76 15.27 -9.86 3.72
N GLY A 77 15.18 -9.08 2.65
CA GLY A 77 14.32 -9.40 1.52
C GLY A 77 12.83 -9.30 1.80
N LEU A 78 12.41 -8.51 2.79
CA LEU A 78 11.00 -8.34 3.12
C LEU A 78 10.25 -7.52 2.07
N LEU A 79 10.93 -6.60 1.41
CA LEU A 79 10.39 -5.87 0.26
C LEU A 79 10.78 -6.58 -1.04
N PRO A 80 10.08 -6.32 -2.14
CA PRO A 80 10.46 -6.89 -3.43
C PRO A 80 11.92 -6.64 -3.77
N GLN A 81 12.58 -7.65 -4.32
CA GLN A 81 14.00 -7.57 -4.67
C GLN A 81 14.22 -6.55 -5.77
N ARG A 82 15.11 -5.61 -5.49
CA ARG A 82 15.50 -4.56 -6.45
C ARG A 82 16.99 -4.32 -6.34
N GLU A 83 17.55 -3.61 -7.32
CA GLU A 83 18.96 -3.20 -7.33
C GLU A 83 19.29 -2.32 -6.13
N ASN A 84 20.53 -2.34 -5.70
CA ASN A 84 20.99 -1.50 -4.61
C ASN A 84 20.78 -0.02 -4.94
N GLY A 85 20.25 0.73 -3.97
CA GLY A 85 19.93 2.14 -4.18
C GLY A 85 18.49 2.39 -4.60
N TYR A 86 17.72 1.34 -4.87
CA TYR A 86 16.31 1.47 -5.27
C TYR A 86 15.43 2.03 -4.16
N TYR A 87 15.68 1.62 -2.91
CA TYR A 87 14.89 2.04 -1.74
C TYR A 87 15.65 3.06 -0.93
N LEU A 88 14.96 4.12 -0.50
CA LEU A 88 15.46 5.11 0.44
C LEU A 88 14.64 5.08 1.72
N GLU A 89 15.27 5.29 2.85
CA GLU A 89 14.60 5.28 4.15
C GLU A 89 14.52 6.66 4.77
N TYR A 90 13.45 6.88 5.54
CA TYR A 90 13.21 8.13 6.25
C TYR A 90 12.69 7.82 7.65
N THR A 91 13.11 8.62 8.62
CA THR A 91 12.69 8.46 10.00
C THR A 91 11.30 9.05 10.20
N VAL A 92 10.42 8.28 10.83
CA VAL A 92 9.15 8.76 11.36
C VAL A 92 9.38 9.04 12.85
N ARG A 93 9.19 10.30 13.25
CA ARG A 93 9.41 10.71 14.64
C ARG A 93 8.49 9.93 15.57
N THR A 94 9.06 9.45 16.69
CA THR A 94 8.29 8.86 17.77
C THR A 94 8.16 9.88 18.90
N PRO A 95 6.95 10.44 19.13
CA PRO A 95 6.77 11.43 20.19
C PRO A 95 7.21 10.89 21.55
N GLY A 96 7.99 11.69 22.28
CA GLY A 96 8.51 11.32 23.59
C GLY A 96 9.76 10.45 23.60
N ALA A 97 10.20 9.95 22.45
CA ALA A 97 11.44 9.18 22.36
C ALA A 97 12.66 10.11 22.50
N THR A 98 13.69 9.61 23.16
CA THR A 98 14.98 10.34 23.28
C THR A 98 15.92 10.05 22.12
N ASP A 99 15.63 9.03 21.33
CA ASP A 99 16.36 8.65 20.12
C ASP A 99 15.42 8.72 18.91
N ARG A 100 15.86 8.18 17.75
CA ARG A 100 15.05 8.17 16.55
C ARG A 100 13.83 7.24 16.63
N GLY A 101 13.75 6.37 17.63
CA GLY A 101 12.69 5.37 17.71
C GLY A 101 12.79 4.33 16.59
N ALA A 102 11.72 3.56 16.44
CA ALA A 102 11.69 2.40 15.53
C ALA A 102 10.86 2.60 14.26
N GLN A 103 10.24 3.76 14.09
CA GLN A 103 9.34 3.99 12.97
C GLN A 103 10.09 4.56 11.75
N ARG A 104 9.80 4.02 10.58
CA ARG A 104 10.42 4.45 9.31
C ARG A 104 9.39 4.39 8.18
N VAL A 105 9.62 5.19 7.15
CA VAL A 105 9.03 4.93 5.83
C VAL A 105 10.14 4.62 4.85
N VAL A 106 9.88 3.72 3.92
CA VAL A 106 10.80 3.34 2.86
C VAL A 106 10.10 3.60 1.54
N ILE A 107 10.81 4.30 0.66
CA ILE A 107 10.26 4.74 -0.63
C ILE A 107 11.08 4.10 -1.74
N GLY A 108 10.41 3.42 -2.66
CA GLY A 108 11.02 2.89 -3.86
C GLY A 108 11.18 3.94 -4.96
N ALA A 109 12.03 3.68 -5.91
CA ALA A 109 12.34 4.62 -6.99
C ALA A 109 11.13 4.97 -7.87
N GLU A 110 10.12 4.13 -7.91
CA GLU A 110 8.88 4.38 -8.66
C GLU A 110 7.74 4.86 -7.77
N GLY A 111 8.02 5.22 -6.52
CA GLY A 111 7.04 5.77 -5.59
C GLY A 111 6.38 4.76 -4.68
N GLU A 112 6.75 3.49 -4.75
CA GLU A 112 6.25 2.49 -3.81
C GLU A 112 6.57 2.94 -2.39
N THR A 113 5.61 2.85 -1.50
CA THR A 113 5.72 3.38 -0.15
C THR A 113 5.43 2.30 0.87
N TYR A 114 6.33 2.14 1.83
CA TYR A 114 6.23 1.14 2.89
C TYR A 114 6.43 1.79 4.24
N TYR A 115 5.70 1.30 5.24
CA TYR A 115 5.79 1.78 6.60
C TYR A 115 6.19 0.63 7.53
N THR A 116 7.07 0.93 8.49
CA THR A 116 7.41 0.00 9.57
C THR A 116 7.39 0.75 10.91
N ASP A 117 6.87 0.08 11.93
CA ASP A 117 6.90 0.59 13.32
C ASP A 117 7.77 -0.27 14.24
N ASP A 118 8.42 -1.29 13.71
CA ASP A 118 9.20 -2.27 14.46
C ASP A 118 10.65 -2.37 13.96
N HIS A 119 11.20 -1.27 13.49
CA HIS A 119 12.58 -1.16 13.02
C HIS A 119 12.93 -2.21 11.95
N TYR A 120 12.09 -2.23 10.89
CA TYR A 120 12.25 -3.07 9.70
C TYR A 120 11.95 -4.56 9.88
N ALA A 121 11.42 -4.98 11.04
CA ALA A 121 11.05 -6.38 11.24
C ALA A 121 9.82 -6.79 10.43
N SER A 122 8.94 -5.84 10.16
CA SER A 122 7.79 -6.04 9.27
C SER A 122 7.44 -4.73 8.56
N PHE A 123 6.68 -4.84 7.46
CA PHE A 123 6.26 -3.69 6.68
C PHE A 123 4.77 -3.76 6.33
N THR A 124 4.20 -2.59 6.15
CA THR A 124 2.86 -2.40 5.59
C THR A 124 3.01 -1.56 4.33
N ALA A 125 2.37 -1.97 3.24
CA ALA A 125 2.36 -1.18 2.02
C ALA A 125 1.39 -0.01 2.17
N VAL A 126 1.84 1.19 1.84
CA VAL A 126 1.05 2.41 1.98
C VAL A 126 0.44 2.79 0.64
N LEU A 127 -0.88 2.88 0.62
CA LEU A 127 -1.64 3.29 -0.56
C LEU A 127 -1.85 4.80 -0.53
N ARG A 128 -1.42 5.45 -1.61
CA ARG A 128 -1.42 6.91 -1.69
C ARG A 128 -2.19 7.41 -2.90
#